data_6aed9973639764a0099b30f35291feff
#
_entry.id   6aed9973639764a0099b30f35291feff
#
_cell.length_a   1.000
_cell.length_b   1.000
_cell.length_c   1.000
_cell.angle_alpha   90.00
_cell.angle_beta   90.00
_cell.angle_gamma   90.00
#
_symmetry.space_group_name_H-M   'P 1'
#
loop_
_entity.id
_entity.type
_entity.pdbx_description
1 polymer ?
#
loop_
_entity_poly.entity_id
_entity_poly.type
_entity_poly.pdbx_seq_one_letter_code
_entity_poly.pdbx_strand_id
1 'polypeptide(L)'
;MDIIPVLDILNNKVVKAIKGDRAKYKSIDSRLYNSIEPIEIIKQLSKRYVPHILYIAYLDAISNNKVNHELFNKILHIFPKIDFWIDTGMNKINLVRKYKNYTPIFCSENSKGFDLVSSKNNKYICSLDFKNSFIGTKPI
;
A
#
# COMPACT_ATOMS: atom_id res chain seq x y z
N MET A 1 8.05 8.18 -19.18
CA MET A 1 8.43 7.32 -18.01
C MET A 1 7.55 7.73 -16.86
N ASP A 2 6.80 6.80 -16.30
CA ASP A 2 5.95 7.06 -15.13
C ASP A 2 6.71 6.70 -13.85
N ILE A 3 6.64 7.60 -12.87
CA ILE A 3 7.21 7.37 -11.55
C ILE A 3 6.05 7.08 -10.59
N ILE A 4 6.10 5.92 -9.95
CA ILE A 4 5.15 5.53 -8.91
C ILE A 4 5.84 5.69 -7.56
N PRO A 5 5.50 6.72 -6.78
CA PRO A 5 6.02 6.84 -5.42
C PRO A 5 5.54 5.68 -4.54
N VAL A 6 6.38 5.26 -3.60
CA VAL A 6 6.08 4.19 -2.65
C VAL A 6 6.16 4.72 -1.23
N LEU A 7 5.15 4.45 -0.43
CA LEU A 7 5.13 4.74 1.00
C LEU A 7 4.93 3.46 1.80
N ASP A 8 5.86 3.18 2.71
CA ASP A 8 5.71 2.15 3.74
C ASP A 8 5.09 2.77 4.98
N ILE A 9 3.97 2.24 5.46
CA ILE A 9 3.27 2.72 6.65
C ILE A 9 3.32 1.64 7.74
N LEU A 10 3.87 1.99 8.89
CA LEU A 10 3.94 1.16 10.09
C LEU A 10 3.54 2.00 11.31
N ASN A 11 2.68 1.48 12.17
CA ASN A 11 2.10 2.20 13.31
C ASN A 11 1.45 3.53 12.88
N ASN A 12 0.76 3.52 11.73
CA ASN A 12 0.12 4.67 11.09
C ASN A 12 1.08 5.82 10.71
N LYS A 13 2.38 5.58 10.65
CA LYS A 13 3.41 6.55 10.28
C LYS A 13 4.19 6.08 9.07
N VAL A 14 4.68 7.01 8.27
CA VAL A 14 5.55 6.67 7.14
C VAL A 14 6.93 6.30 7.67
N VAL A 15 7.44 5.17 7.22
CA VAL A 15 8.73 4.62 7.64
C VAL A 15 9.66 4.42 6.45
N LYS A 16 10.95 4.35 6.72
CA LYS A 16 11.98 4.00 5.75
C LYS A 16 12.24 2.49 5.83
N ALA A 17 11.98 1.79 4.74
CA ALA A 17 12.30 0.37 4.61
C ALA A 17 13.83 0.13 4.68
N ILE A 18 14.23 -0.91 5.40
CA ILE A 18 15.63 -1.32 5.53
C ILE A 18 15.74 -2.80 5.15
N LYS A 19 16.08 -3.07 3.90
CA LYS A 19 16.36 -4.44 3.37
C LYS A 19 15.33 -5.51 3.74
N GLY A 20 14.05 -5.14 3.88
CA GLY A 20 12.99 -6.06 4.29
C GLY A 20 12.98 -6.44 5.78
N ASP A 21 13.94 -5.98 6.58
CA ASP A 21 14.01 -6.22 8.02
C ASP A 21 13.14 -5.20 8.76
N ARG A 22 11.86 -5.54 8.95
CA ARG A 22 10.84 -4.66 9.54
C ARG A 22 11.18 -4.21 10.97
N ALA A 23 11.95 -4.99 11.72
CA ALA A 23 12.40 -4.63 13.07
C ALA A 23 13.35 -3.42 13.07
N LYS A 24 13.98 -3.16 11.93
CA LYS A 24 14.90 -2.02 11.73
C LYS A 24 14.25 -0.80 11.09
N TYR A 25 12.97 -0.87 10.73
CA TYR A 25 12.29 0.25 10.10
C TYR A 25 12.19 1.41 11.07
N LYS A 26 12.59 2.59 10.60
CA LYS A 26 12.54 3.84 11.34
C LYS A 26 11.62 4.81 10.64
N SER A 27 11.07 5.77 11.37
CA SER A 27 10.32 6.87 10.77
C SER A 27 11.15 7.52 9.66
N ILE A 28 10.47 7.96 8.60
CA ILE A 28 11.11 8.69 7.51
C ILE A 28 11.82 9.93 8.05
N ASP A 29 12.91 10.35 7.39
CA ASP A 29 13.65 11.53 7.81
C ASP A 29 12.79 12.79 7.65
N SER A 30 12.45 13.41 8.77
CA SER A 30 11.62 14.60 8.82
C SER A 30 12.23 15.81 8.09
N ARG A 31 13.54 15.81 7.82
CA ARG A 31 14.21 16.84 7.01
C ARG A 31 13.72 16.86 5.56
N LEU A 32 13.25 15.74 5.05
CA LEU A 32 12.71 15.65 3.68
C LEU A 32 11.28 16.16 3.58
N TYR A 33 10.47 15.88 4.59
CA TYR A 33 9.02 16.11 4.53
C TYR A 33 8.45 16.92 5.70
N ASN A 34 9.24 17.31 6.68
CA ASN A 34 8.80 17.99 7.90
C ASN A 34 7.65 17.30 8.65
N SER A 35 7.44 16.01 8.37
CA SER A 35 6.37 15.20 8.94
C SER A 35 6.67 13.72 8.76
N ILE A 36 6.02 12.88 9.57
CA ILE A 36 5.97 11.43 9.43
C ILE A 36 4.54 10.94 9.20
N GLU A 37 3.58 11.86 9.21
CA GLU A 37 2.16 11.55 9.02
C GLU A 37 1.84 11.31 7.54
N PRO A 38 1.19 10.18 7.17
CA PRO A 38 0.95 9.82 5.79
C PRO A 38 0.27 10.92 4.96
N ILE A 39 -0.79 11.52 5.48
CA ILE A 39 -1.55 12.57 4.78
C ILE A 39 -0.67 13.78 4.47
N GLU A 40 0.15 14.22 5.43
CA GLU A 40 1.02 15.38 5.24
C GLU A 40 2.15 15.10 4.24
N ILE A 41 2.69 13.88 4.25
CA ILE A 41 3.69 13.46 3.27
C ILE A 41 3.08 13.41 1.87
N ILE A 42 1.88 12.83 1.71
CA ILE A 42 1.19 12.78 0.41
C ILE A 42 0.89 14.19 -0.10
N LYS A 43 0.46 15.13 0.77
CA LYS A 43 0.26 16.54 0.40
C LYS A 43 1.55 17.19 -0.10
N GLN A 44 2.66 17.02 0.61
CA GLN A 44 3.94 17.61 0.22
C GLN A 44 4.48 17.00 -1.08
N LEU A 45 4.32 15.69 -1.23
CA LEU A 45 4.69 14.97 -2.45
C LEU A 45 3.87 15.49 -3.63
N SER A 46 2.55 15.65 -3.46
CA SER A 46 1.64 16.15 -4.49
C SER A 46 1.88 17.60 -4.90
N LYS A 47 2.48 18.42 -4.04
CA LYS A 47 2.90 19.78 -4.40
C LYS A 47 4.14 19.82 -5.29
N ARG A 48 5.03 18.84 -5.14
CA ARG A 48 6.30 18.76 -5.89
C ARG A 48 6.14 17.96 -7.18
N TYR A 49 5.38 16.90 -7.10
CA TYR A 49 5.13 15.96 -8.18
C TYR A 49 3.71 15.42 -8.00
N VAL A 50 2.85 15.62 -8.97
CA VAL A 50 1.46 15.12 -8.92
C VAL A 50 1.45 13.67 -9.43
N PRO A 51 1.53 12.66 -8.57
CA PRO A 51 1.51 11.27 -9.00
C PRO A 51 0.11 10.90 -9.50
N HIS A 52 0.04 10.18 -10.62
CA HIS A 52 -1.20 9.53 -11.06
C HIS A 52 -1.50 8.30 -10.21
N ILE A 53 -0.43 7.63 -9.78
CA ILE A 53 -0.49 6.42 -8.96
C ILE A 53 0.44 6.61 -7.75
N LEU A 54 0.01 6.13 -6.59
CA LEU A 54 0.82 6.05 -5.38
C LEU A 54 0.65 4.69 -4.74
N TYR A 55 1.77 3.97 -4.54
CA TYR A 55 1.77 2.68 -3.87
C TYR A 55 1.91 2.85 -2.36
N ILE A 56 1.10 2.13 -1.59
CA ILE A 56 1.20 2.07 -0.13
C ILE A 56 1.36 0.61 0.30
N ALA A 57 2.48 0.30 0.98
CA ALA A 57 2.62 -0.92 1.74
C ALA A 57 2.17 -0.68 3.19
N TYR A 58 1.01 -1.24 3.56
CA TYR A 58 0.47 -1.06 4.91
C TYR A 58 0.91 -2.20 5.83
N LEU A 59 2.04 -2.00 6.50
CA LEU A 59 2.74 -3.03 7.25
C LEU A 59 2.00 -3.50 8.49
N ASP A 60 1.16 -2.65 9.10
CA ASP A 60 0.32 -3.05 10.23
C ASP A 60 -0.69 -4.12 9.83
N ALA A 61 -1.28 -4.01 8.63
CA ALA A 61 -2.18 -5.03 8.11
C ALA A 61 -1.43 -6.29 7.67
N ILE A 62 -0.31 -6.11 6.95
CA ILE A 62 0.50 -7.23 6.44
C ILE A 62 1.05 -8.09 7.57
N SER A 63 1.51 -7.46 8.67
CA SER A 63 2.17 -8.17 9.78
C SER A 63 1.22 -8.60 10.89
N ASN A 64 0.21 -7.80 11.20
CA ASN A 64 -0.60 -7.93 12.41
C ASN A 64 -2.10 -8.00 12.14
N ASN A 65 -2.53 -8.03 10.87
CA ASN A 65 -3.94 -7.97 10.47
C ASN A 65 -4.70 -6.75 11.03
N LYS A 66 -3.99 -5.67 11.35
CA LYS A 66 -4.59 -4.44 11.88
C LYS A 66 -4.78 -3.45 10.74
N VAL A 67 -6.01 -3.03 10.51
CA VAL A 67 -6.35 -2.05 9.48
C VAL A 67 -6.95 -0.82 10.12
N ASN A 68 -6.35 0.34 9.85
CA ASN A 68 -6.91 1.63 10.21
C ASN A 68 -7.79 2.15 9.07
N HIS A 69 -9.05 1.75 9.08
CA HIS A 69 -10.04 2.15 8.06
C HIS A 69 -10.23 3.67 7.98
N GLU A 70 -10.15 4.36 9.11
CA GLU A 70 -10.32 5.82 9.16
C GLU A 70 -9.21 6.54 8.41
N LEU A 71 -7.95 6.11 8.60
CA LEU A 71 -6.80 6.67 7.91
C LEU A 71 -6.96 6.55 6.38
N PHE A 72 -7.29 5.35 5.89
CA PHE A 72 -7.46 5.12 4.45
C PHE A 72 -8.66 5.85 3.88
N ASN A 73 -9.78 5.90 4.60
CA ASN A 73 -10.94 6.69 4.19
C ASN A 73 -10.57 8.16 4.02
N LYS A 74 -9.79 8.73 4.93
CA LYS A 74 -9.31 10.11 4.84
C LYS A 74 -8.37 10.30 3.64
N ILE A 75 -7.39 9.41 3.44
CA ILE A 75 -6.46 9.47 2.31
C ILE A 75 -7.23 9.45 0.98
N LEU A 76 -8.09 8.46 0.78
CA LEU A 76 -8.83 8.29 -0.46
C LEU A 76 -9.80 9.45 -0.75
N HIS A 77 -10.37 10.02 0.29
CA HIS A 77 -11.27 11.18 0.19
C HIS A 77 -10.53 12.49 -0.15
N ILE A 78 -9.39 12.72 0.49
CA ILE A 78 -8.60 13.96 0.32
C ILE A 78 -7.92 14.02 -1.04
N PHE A 79 -7.52 12.87 -1.60
CA PHE A 79 -6.76 12.78 -2.83
C PHE A 79 -7.49 12.03 -3.95
N PRO A 80 -8.65 12.50 -4.42
CA PRO A 80 -9.49 11.74 -5.35
C PRO A 80 -8.89 11.58 -6.76
N LYS A 81 -7.83 12.32 -7.09
CA LYS A 81 -7.16 12.29 -8.40
C LYS A 81 -5.97 11.32 -8.44
N ILE A 82 -5.56 10.75 -7.30
CA ILE A 82 -4.48 9.78 -7.20
C ILE A 82 -5.09 8.38 -7.11
N ASP A 83 -4.68 7.46 -7.97
CA ASP A 83 -5.03 6.03 -7.84
C ASP A 83 -4.08 5.39 -6.80
N PHE A 84 -4.64 4.96 -5.69
CA PHE A 84 -3.89 4.34 -4.61
C PHE A 84 -3.83 2.83 -4.78
N TRP A 85 -2.63 2.32 -5.01
CA TRP A 85 -2.34 0.91 -5.00
C TRP A 85 -1.94 0.51 -3.58
N ILE A 86 -2.80 -0.23 -2.89
CA ILE A 86 -2.61 -0.51 -1.47
C ILE A 86 -2.44 -2.00 -1.22
N ASP A 87 -1.28 -2.35 -0.66
CA ASP A 87 -0.98 -3.67 -0.15
C ASP A 87 -1.28 -3.73 1.35
N THR A 88 -2.28 -4.54 1.69
CA THR A 88 -2.68 -4.81 3.08
C THR A 88 -2.39 -6.25 3.50
N GLY A 89 -1.61 -6.99 2.71
CA GLY A 89 -1.60 -8.44 2.79
C GLY A 89 -2.95 -9.02 2.34
N MET A 90 -3.08 -10.33 2.31
CA MET A 90 -4.31 -11.00 1.83
C MET A 90 -5.56 -10.73 2.66
N ASN A 91 -5.42 -10.11 3.82
CA ASN A 91 -6.51 -10.07 4.77
C ASN A 91 -7.36 -8.81 4.64
N LYS A 92 -8.52 -8.96 4.00
CA LYS A 92 -9.68 -8.07 4.11
C LYS A 92 -9.60 -6.76 3.33
N ILE A 93 -9.57 -6.91 2.06
CA ILE A 93 -9.74 -5.85 1.06
C ILE A 93 -11.16 -5.26 1.02
N ASN A 94 -11.98 -5.56 1.97
CA ASN A 94 -13.27 -4.87 2.12
C ASN A 94 -13.11 -3.40 2.54
N LEU A 95 -11.87 -2.86 2.39
CA LEU A 95 -11.56 -1.56 2.92
C LEU A 95 -12.44 -0.49 2.37
N VAL A 96 -12.74 -0.48 1.10
CA VAL A 96 -13.54 0.64 0.63
C VAL A 96 -14.05 0.46 -0.80
N ARG A 97 -15.01 -0.40 -1.00
CA ARG A 97 -15.70 -0.54 -2.29
C ARG A 97 -16.30 0.77 -2.85
N LYS A 98 -16.44 1.79 -2.02
CA LYS A 98 -17.03 3.07 -2.43
C LYS A 98 -16.08 4.04 -3.10
N TYR A 99 -14.75 3.82 -3.04
CA TYR A 99 -13.76 4.72 -3.63
C TYR A 99 -13.24 4.15 -4.94
N LYS A 100 -13.37 4.93 -6.04
CA LYS A 100 -12.89 4.55 -7.37
C LYS A 100 -11.37 4.63 -7.52
N ASN A 101 -10.72 5.39 -6.66
CA ASN A 101 -9.28 5.64 -6.63
C ASN A 101 -8.51 4.69 -5.72
N TYR A 102 -9.05 3.50 -5.50
CA TYR A 102 -8.44 2.43 -4.73
C TYR A 102 -8.26 1.18 -5.57
N THR A 103 -7.04 0.67 -5.64
CA THR A 103 -6.70 -0.59 -6.31
C THR A 103 -5.97 -1.49 -5.30
N PRO A 104 -6.56 -2.61 -4.88
CA PRO A 104 -5.92 -3.54 -3.97
C PRO A 104 -4.77 -4.28 -4.64
N ILE A 105 -3.72 -4.57 -3.86
CA ILE A 105 -2.60 -5.39 -4.27
C ILE A 105 -2.65 -6.72 -3.53
N PHE A 106 -2.46 -7.79 -4.29
CA PHE A 106 -2.31 -9.15 -3.80
C PHE A 106 -0.89 -9.63 -4.01
N CYS A 107 -0.19 -9.95 -2.92
CA CYS A 107 1.17 -10.46 -2.98
C CYS A 107 1.16 -11.99 -2.95
N SER A 108 1.96 -12.61 -3.82
CA SER A 108 2.03 -14.06 -3.93
C SER A 108 2.53 -14.73 -2.64
N GLU A 109 3.43 -14.07 -1.89
CA GLU A 109 3.97 -14.60 -0.63
C GLU A 109 2.92 -14.79 0.46
N ASN A 110 1.82 -14.03 0.42
CA ASN A 110 0.76 -14.07 1.43
C ASN A 110 -0.48 -14.83 0.95
N SER A 111 -0.53 -15.27 -0.31
CA SER A 111 -1.69 -15.95 -0.86
C SER A 111 -1.66 -17.45 -0.62
N LYS A 112 -2.68 -17.98 0.05
CA LYS A 112 -2.93 -19.43 0.15
C LYS A 112 -3.66 -20.00 -1.07
N GLY A 113 -3.82 -19.24 -2.11
CA GLY A 113 -4.53 -19.52 -3.34
C GLY A 113 -5.16 -18.23 -3.85
N PHE A 114 -5.09 -18.02 -5.16
CA PHE A 114 -5.76 -16.89 -5.79
C PHE A 114 -7.26 -17.19 -5.94
N ASP A 115 -7.98 -17.33 -4.84
CA ASP A 115 -9.46 -17.31 -4.85
C ASP A 115 -10.00 -15.90 -5.17
N LEU A 116 -9.33 -15.25 -6.10
CA LEU A 116 -9.60 -13.89 -6.57
C LEU A 116 -10.87 -13.78 -7.42
N VAL A 117 -11.48 -14.90 -7.69
CA VAL A 117 -12.43 -15.02 -8.81
C VAL A 117 -13.83 -14.53 -8.46
N SER A 118 -14.15 -14.22 -7.23
CA SER A 118 -15.54 -13.91 -6.88
C SER A 118 -15.98 -12.46 -7.08
N SER A 119 -15.09 -11.55 -7.49
CA SER A 119 -15.48 -10.16 -7.73
C SER A 119 -15.46 -9.81 -9.22
N LYS A 120 -16.54 -10.03 -9.87
CA LYS A 120 -16.75 -9.84 -11.32
C LYS A 120 -16.44 -8.43 -11.88
N ASN A 121 -16.07 -7.43 -11.07
CA ASN A 121 -15.85 -6.05 -11.55
C ASN A 121 -14.80 -5.26 -10.77
N ASN A 122 -13.89 -5.86 -10.01
CA ASN A 122 -12.91 -5.12 -9.24
C ASN A 122 -11.53 -5.16 -9.91
N LYS A 123 -10.98 -3.99 -10.19
CA LYS A 123 -9.59 -3.81 -10.58
C LYS A 123 -8.69 -4.23 -9.41
N TYR A 124 -7.66 -5.00 -9.67
CA TYR A 124 -6.65 -5.41 -8.68
C TYR A 124 -5.29 -5.60 -9.37
N ILE A 125 -4.24 -5.65 -8.57
CA ILE A 125 -2.87 -5.90 -9.01
C ILE A 125 -2.36 -7.14 -8.30
N CYS A 126 -1.69 -8.03 -9.05
CA CYS A 126 -0.93 -9.13 -8.48
C CYS A 126 0.55 -8.78 -8.41
N SER A 127 1.14 -8.86 -7.22
CA SER A 127 2.58 -8.81 -7.02
C SER A 127 3.13 -10.23 -6.96
N LEU A 128 4.13 -10.50 -7.78
CA LEU A 128 4.85 -11.79 -7.78
C LEU A 128 6.14 -11.63 -7.00
N ASP A 129 6.26 -12.32 -5.88
CA ASP A 129 7.37 -12.17 -4.94
C ASP A 129 8.44 -13.25 -5.18
N PHE A 130 9.71 -12.83 -5.19
CA PHE A 130 10.85 -13.69 -5.43
C PHE A 130 11.95 -13.44 -4.40
N LYS A 131 12.52 -14.55 -3.87
CA LYS A 131 13.75 -14.52 -3.08
C LYS A 131 14.58 -15.74 -3.49
N ASN A 132 15.47 -15.57 -4.49
CA ASN A 132 16.17 -16.64 -5.22
C ASN A 132 15.26 -17.57 -6.05
N SER A 133 14.02 -17.73 -5.65
CA SER A 133 12.95 -18.46 -6.36
C SER A 133 11.61 -17.78 -6.10
N PHE A 134 10.58 -18.17 -6.84
CA PHE A 134 9.23 -17.68 -6.63
C PHE A 134 8.71 -18.08 -5.24
N ILE A 135 8.08 -17.13 -4.56
CA ILE A 135 7.47 -17.30 -3.25
C ILE A 135 5.95 -17.25 -3.38
N GLY A 136 5.27 -18.24 -2.80
CA GLY A 136 3.82 -18.28 -2.72
C GLY A 136 3.15 -19.18 -3.73
N THR A 137 1.84 -19.03 -3.89
CA THR A 137 1.03 -19.82 -4.82
C THR A 137 1.11 -19.23 -6.22
N LYS A 138 1.45 -20.06 -7.22
CA LYS A 138 1.48 -19.61 -8.61
C LYS A 138 0.06 -19.20 -9.05
N PRO A 139 -0.10 -18.08 -9.73
CA PRO A 139 -1.35 -17.76 -10.38
C PRO A 139 -1.65 -18.84 -11.44
N ILE A 140 -2.86 -19.33 -11.42
CA ILE A 140 -3.37 -20.29 -12.42
C ILE A 140 -3.73 -19.52 -13.68
#